data_4c13535a4f92fb29b31a7537c2237d11
#
_entry.id   4c13535a4f92fb29b31a7537c2237d11
#
_cell.length_a   1.000
_cell.length_b   1.000
_cell.length_c   1.000
_cell.angle_alpha   90.00
_cell.angle_beta   90.00
_cell.angle_gamma   90.00
#
_symmetry.space_group_name_H-M   'P 1'
#
loop_
_entity.id
_entity.type
_entity.pdbx_description
1 polymer ?
#
loop_
_entity_poly.entity_id
_entity_poly.type
_entity_poly.pdbx_seq_one_letter_code
_entity_poly.pdbx_strand_id
1 'polypeptide(L)'
;MHCFGRAITVCPEEGFSKYMYMGQLHEGLEGLQFFQKGVELMIKERDSNQEETQGASSSLENGSSNVSNADISKAYCTIAEIFLTDACFEEDSDERCKAAIDQAVNEDPHNPEAYQLLASYWLSKDNKEEAMSSMKKSLSLWQHMEGDGEGGGAKDNDIVAEPVLSYENRIGAAKILMELEMWDESENILHTLIEEDDEVVQVWYMLGLVQFERGSDECKPPARYYLHKAKKLYCALSCDDEQVLVHIDELLSSLGLGEGDEEDWLERQRKEEEEEQDEGDEDIDSEASSDEEMEH
;
A
#
# COMPACT_ATOMS: atom_id res chain seq x y z
N MET A 1 -26.10 -1.27 10.79
CA MET A 1 -26.94 -2.35 10.22
C MET A 1 -28.38 -1.93 9.93
N HIS A 2 -29.24 -1.56 10.88
CA HIS A 2 -30.67 -1.31 10.65
C HIS A 2 -30.99 -0.29 9.54
N CYS A 3 -30.26 0.82 9.43
CA CYS A 3 -30.53 1.86 8.44
C CYS A 3 -30.27 1.40 7.01
N PHE A 4 -29.12 0.76 6.75
CA PHE A 4 -28.76 0.27 5.41
C PHE A 4 -29.66 -0.89 4.96
N GLY A 5 -29.96 -1.85 5.84
CA GLY A 5 -30.89 -2.94 5.52
C GLY A 5 -32.28 -2.43 5.15
N ARG A 6 -32.79 -1.40 5.86
CA ARG A 6 -34.05 -0.77 5.51
C ARG A 6 -33.98 0.02 4.19
N ALA A 7 -32.86 0.70 3.92
CA ALA A 7 -32.62 1.39 2.65
C ALA A 7 -32.61 0.42 1.46
N ILE A 8 -31.98 -0.76 1.62
CA ILE A 8 -32.00 -1.82 0.61
C ILE A 8 -33.44 -2.31 0.36
N THR A 9 -34.23 -2.51 1.43
CA THR A 9 -35.61 -2.97 1.30
C THR A 9 -36.52 -1.96 0.59
N VAL A 10 -36.28 -0.66 0.80
CA VAL A 10 -37.14 0.42 0.22
C VAL A 10 -36.73 0.72 -1.23
N CYS A 11 -35.43 0.80 -1.54
CA CYS A 11 -34.91 1.16 -2.86
C CYS A 11 -33.79 0.21 -3.24
N PRO A 12 -34.02 -1.06 -3.64
CA PRO A 12 -32.97 -2.05 -3.90
C PRO A 12 -32.10 -1.71 -5.12
N GLU A 13 -32.64 -1.01 -6.12
CA GLU A 13 -31.97 -0.77 -7.40
C GLU A 13 -31.32 0.61 -7.53
N GLU A 14 -31.28 1.40 -6.46
CA GLU A 14 -30.71 2.75 -6.47
C GLU A 14 -29.71 2.94 -5.32
N GLY A 15 -28.59 3.63 -5.60
CA GLY A 15 -27.59 3.99 -4.61
C GLY A 15 -26.73 2.79 -4.14
N PHE A 16 -25.58 2.65 -4.73
CA PHE A 16 -24.62 1.56 -4.47
C PHE A 16 -24.04 1.59 -3.04
N SER A 17 -23.86 2.77 -2.44
CA SER A 17 -23.14 2.96 -1.16
C SER A 17 -23.69 2.11 -0.03
N LYS A 18 -25.03 1.91 0.04
CA LYS A 18 -25.64 1.05 1.08
C LYS A 18 -25.19 -0.41 0.98
N TYR A 19 -24.93 -0.89 -0.23
CA TYR A 19 -24.42 -2.22 -0.48
C TYR A 19 -22.95 -2.33 -0.12
N MET A 20 -22.12 -1.32 -0.45
CA MET A 20 -20.73 -1.28 -0.06
C MET A 20 -20.57 -1.28 1.47
N TYR A 21 -21.35 -0.46 2.20
CA TYR A 21 -21.34 -0.47 3.66
C TYR A 21 -21.87 -1.78 4.27
N MET A 22 -22.86 -2.41 3.66
CA MET A 22 -23.31 -3.73 4.12
C MET A 22 -22.24 -4.79 3.88
N GLY A 23 -21.54 -4.74 2.75
CA GLY A 23 -20.42 -5.63 2.47
C GLY A 23 -19.31 -5.53 3.53
N GLN A 24 -18.97 -4.31 3.97
CA GLN A 24 -17.97 -4.10 5.05
C GLN A 24 -18.43 -4.59 6.43
N LEU A 25 -19.72 -4.73 6.67
CA LEU A 25 -20.30 -5.17 7.93
C LEU A 25 -20.55 -6.68 8.00
N HIS A 26 -20.36 -7.39 6.90
CA HIS A 26 -20.54 -8.83 6.78
C HIS A 26 -19.26 -9.47 6.27
N GLU A 27 -18.92 -10.63 6.79
CA GLU A 27 -17.72 -11.37 6.42
C GLU A 27 -18.02 -12.43 5.33
N GLY A 28 -16.99 -12.86 4.64
CA GLY A 28 -17.03 -13.96 3.69
C GLY A 28 -18.08 -13.80 2.59
N LEU A 29 -18.85 -14.84 2.32
CA LEU A 29 -19.83 -14.89 1.22
C LEU A 29 -20.98 -13.89 1.35
N GLU A 30 -21.41 -13.54 2.57
CA GLU A 30 -22.45 -12.54 2.75
C GLU A 30 -21.95 -11.16 2.35
N GLY A 31 -20.77 -10.77 2.79
CA GLY A 31 -20.12 -9.52 2.38
C GLY A 31 -19.92 -9.45 0.87
N LEU A 32 -19.45 -10.55 0.27
CA LEU A 32 -19.24 -10.69 -1.17
C LEU A 32 -20.51 -10.39 -1.99
N GLN A 33 -21.67 -10.92 -1.58
CA GLN A 33 -22.94 -10.69 -2.28
C GLN A 33 -23.32 -9.21 -2.30
N PHE A 34 -23.07 -8.50 -1.17
CA PHE A 34 -23.32 -7.07 -1.09
C PHE A 34 -22.36 -6.29 -1.99
N PHE A 35 -21.06 -6.60 -1.97
CA PHE A 35 -20.08 -5.94 -2.85
C PHE A 35 -20.41 -6.16 -4.33
N GLN A 36 -20.76 -7.38 -4.72
CA GLN A 36 -21.14 -7.68 -6.12
C GLN A 36 -22.37 -6.85 -6.56
N LYS A 37 -23.40 -6.76 -5.71
CA LYS A 37 -24.57 -5.90 -6.02
C LYS A 37 -24.21 -4.42 -6.02
N GLY A 38 -23.30 -3.99 -5.13
CA GLY A 38 -22.78 -2.64 -5.10
C GLY A 38 -22.09 -2.27 -6.41
N VAL A 39 -21.16 -3.12 -6.89
CA VAL A 39 -20.44 -2.92 -8.17
C VAL A 39 -21.40 -2.89 -9.36
N GLU A 40 -22.39 -3.78 -9.42
CA GLU A 40 -23.43 -3.74 -10.48
C GLU A 40 -24.12 -2.37 -10.56
N LEU A 41 -24.48 -1.80 -9.39
CA LEU A 41 -25.12 -0.49 -9.32
C LEU A 41 -24.15 0.66 -9.64
N MET A 42 -22.87 0.55 -9.26
CA MET A 42 -21.83 1.53 -9.63
C MET A 42 -21.66 1.61 -11.14
N ILE A 43 -21.56 0.47 -11.81
CA ILE A 43 -21.47 0.40 -13.28
C ILE A 43 -22.70 1.02 -13.94
N LYS A 44 -23.89 0.66 -13.48
CA LYS A 44 -25.16 1.21 -14.01
C LYS A 44 -25.24 2.73 -13.84
N GLU A 45 -24.82 3.26 -12.69
CA GLU A 45 -24.82 4.70 -12.41
C GLU A 45 -23.80 5.42 -13.30
N ARG A 46 -22.56 4.89 -13.44
CA ARG A 46 -21.55 5.44 -14.34
C ARG A 46 -22.07 5.50 -15.80
N ASP A 47 -22.61 4.40 -16.29
CA ASP A 47 -23.06 4.29 -17.69
C ASP A 47 -24.24 5.25 -17.97
N SER A 48 -25.17 5.39 -17.03
CA SER A 48 -26.28 6.35 -17.12
C SER A 48 -25.78 7.79 -17.18
N ASN A 49 -24.79 8.16 -16.36
CA ASN A 49 -24.21 9.50 -16.36
C ASN A 49 -23.43 9.80 -17.66
N GLN A 50 -22.82 8.80 -18.28
CA GLN A 50 -22.12 8.96 -19.57
C GLN A 50 -23.11 9.20 -20.74
N GLU A 51 -24.27 8.55 -20.73
CA GLU A 51 -25.33 8.76 -21.73
C GLU A 51 -25.93 10.16 -21.62
N GLU A 52 -26.16 10.66 -20.40
CA GLU A 52 -26.70 12.00 -20.15
C GLU A 52 -25.72 13.11 -20.59
N THR A 53 -24.39 12.93 -20.38
CA THR A 53 -23.37 13.90 -20.79
C THR A 53 -23.18 13.95 -22.31
N GLN A 54 -23.45 12.89 -23.05
CA GLN A 54 -23.41 12.89 -24.52
C GLN A 54 -24.66 13.52 -25.15
N GLY A 55 -25.75 13.63 -24.41
CA GLY A 55 -27.04 14.16 -24.91
C GLY A 55 -27.34 15.62 -24.56
N ALA A 56 -26.64 16.27 -23.65
CA ALA A 56 -26.94 17.61 -23.17
C ALA A 56 -25.70 18.50 -23.08
N SER A 57 -25.68 19.50 -23.96
CA SER A 57 -24.79 20.65 -23.85
C SER A 57 -25.42 21.64 -22.84
N SER A 58 -25.22 21.45 -21.56
CA SER A 58 -25.23 22.54 -20.56
C SER A 58 -25.21 22.01 -19.10
N SER A 59 -24.20 22.42 -18.39
CA SER A 59 -24.06 22.67 -16.95
C SER A 59 -25.35 22.67 -16.13
N LEU A 60 -25.38 21.71 -15.16
CA LEU A 60 -25.88 21.96 -13.80
C LEU A 60 -25.12 21.03 -12.85
N GLU A 61 -24.32 21.62 -11.99
CA GLU A 61 -23.68 20.97 -10.84
C GLU A 61 -24.79 20.46 -9.90
N ASN A 62 -25.25 19.26 -10.12
CA ASN A 62 -25.94 18.51 -9.08
C ASN A 62 -24.86 17.67 -8.37
N GLY A 63 -24.72 17.87 -7.06
CA GLY A 63 -23.78 17.16 -6.18
C GLY A 63 -24.06 15.66 -6.01
N SER A 64 -24.22 14.95 -7.12
CA SER A 64 -24.17 13.50 -7.24
C SER A 64 -22.72 13.13 -7.43
N SER A 65 -22.14 12.36 -6.50
CA SER A 65 -20.80 11.81 -6.63
C SER A 65 -20.75 10.95 -7.90
N ASN A 66 -20.07 11.44 -8.92
CA ASN A 66 -19.95 10.72 -10.19
C ASN A 66 -19.02 9.50 -9.95
N VAL A 67 -19.56 8.30 -10.09
CA VAL A 67 -18.79 7.05 -9.95
C VAL A 67 -17.72 7.01 -11.05
N SER A 68 -16.46 6.91 -10.64
CA SER A 68 -15.31 6.80 -11.56
C SER A 68 -14.96 5.35 -11.84
N ASN A 69 -14.19 5.11 -12.91
CA ASN A 69 -13.61 3.80 -13.17
C ASN A 69 -12.66 3.36 -12.04
N ALA A 70 -11.95 4.30 -11.42
CA ALA A 70 -11.09 4.02 -10.28
C ALA A 70 -11.88 3.51 -9.07
N ASP A 71 -13.09 4.05 -8.80
CA ASP A 71 -13.95 3.56 -7.71
C ASP A 71 -14.44 2.14 -7.98
N ILE A 72 -14.79 1.83 -9.23
CA ILE A 72 -15.21 0.47 -9.65
C ILE A 72 -14.02 -0.49 -9.55
N SER A 73 -12.83 -0.08 -9.98
CA SER A 73 -11.60 -0.87 -9.86
C SER A 73 -11.31 -1.22 -8.40
N LYS A 74 -11.34 -0.25 -7.49
CA LYS A 74 -11.17 -0.48 -6.03
C LYS A 74 -12.22 -1.45 -5.48
N ALA A 75 -13.47 -1.34 -5.91
CA ALA A 75 -14.52 -2.25 -5.47
C ALA A 75 -14.29 -3.70 -5.95
N TYR A 76 -13.73 -3.88 -7.16
CA TYR A 76 -13.31 -5.19 -7.63
C TYR A 76 -12.08 -5.71 -6.87
N CYS A 77 -11.15 -4.84 -6.45
CA CYS A 77 -10.04 -5.22 -5.57
C CYS A 77 -10.56 -5.80 -4.25
N THR A 78 -11.54 -5.15 -3.62
CA THR A 78 -12.17 -5.69 -2.39
C THR A 78 -12.82 -7.06 -2.62
N ILE A 79 -13.47 -7.29 -3.76
CA ILE A 79 -14.04 -8.60 -4.12
C ILE A 79 -12.92 -9.65 -4.27
N ALA A 80 -11.81 -9.29 -4.92
CA ALA A 80 -10.67 -10.19 -5.10
C ALA A 80 -10.01 -10.55 -3.75
N GLU A 81 -9.86 -9.58 -2.87
CA GLU A 81 -9.34 -9.78 -1.50
C GLU A 81 -10.16 -10.80 -0.72
N ILE A 82 -11.50 -10.71 -0.76
CA ILE A 82 -12.37 -11.69 -0.09
C ILE A 82 -12.12 -13.12 -0.62
N PHE A 83 -11.86 -13.28 -1.94
CA PHE A 83 -11.53 -14.59 -2.50
C PHE A 83 -10.12 -15.07 -2.13
N LEU A 84 -9.19 -14.17 -1.88
CA LEU A 84 -7.84 -14.53 -1.41
C LEU A 84 -7.80 -14.87 0.09
N THR A 85 -8.77 -14.39 0.85
CA THR A 85 -8.82 -14.53 2.32
C THR A 85 -10.00 -15.37 2.78
N ASP A 86 -11.16 -14.77 2.97
CA ASP A 86 -12.32 -15.36 3.66
C ASP A 86 -13.01 -16.45 2.84
N ALA A 87 -13.02 -16.34 1.52
CA ALA A 87 -13.70 -17.23 0.61
C ALA A 87 -12.74 -18.12 -0.22
N CYS A 88 -11.48 -18.26 0.22
CA CYS A 88 -10.45 -19.00 -0.52
C CYS A 88 -10.74 -20.52 -0.64
N PHE A 89 -11.60 -21.09 0.20
CA PHE A 89 -11.98 -22.50 0.18
C PHE A 89 -13.29 -22.76 -0.58
N GLU A 90 -13.93 -21.73 -1.13
CA GLU A 90 -15.15 -21.89 -1.90
C GLU A 90 -14.89 -22.54 -3.27
N GLU A 91 -15.89 -23.23 -3.79
CA GLU A 91 -15.84 -23.76 -5.15
C GLU A 91 -15.66 -22.61 -6.15
N ASP A 92 -14.75 -22.79 -7.12
CA ASP A 92 -14.39 -21.79 -8.13
C ASP A 92 -13.81 -20.47 -7.58
N SER A 93 -13.36 -20.43 -6.32
CA SER A 93 -12.79 -19.23 -5.71
C SER A 93 -11.63 -18.65 -6.51
N ASP A 94 -10.75 -19.50 -7.00
CA ASP A 94 -9.60 -19.15 -7.83
C ASP A 94 -9.98 -18.43 -9.12
N GLU A 95 -10.94 -18.99 -9.86
CA GLU A 95 -11.40 -18.41 -11.12
C GLU A 95 -12.13 -17.08 -10.88
N ARG A 96 -12.92 -17.02 -9.82
CA ARG A 96 -13.66 -15.81 -9.43
C ARG A 96 -12.72 -14.72 -8.93
N CYS A 97 -11.70 -15.07 -8.16
CA CYS A 97 -10.65 -14.15 -7.75
C CYS A 97 -9.95 -13.54 -8.96
N LYS A 98 -9.47 -14.40 -9.87
CA LYS A 98 -8.78 -13.92 -11.08
C LYS A 98 -9.67 -13.05 -11.95
N ALA A 99 -10.94 -13.41 -12.11
CA ALA A 99 -11.90 -12.62 -12.85
C ALA A 99 -12.12 -11.24 -12.21
N ALA A 100 -12.20 -11.15 -10.89
CA ALA A 100 -12.33 -9.87 -10.18
C ALA A 100 -11.09 -9.00 -10.37
N ILE A 101 -9.87 -9.56 -10.25
CA ILE A 101 -8.61 -8.85 -10.50
C ILE A 101 -8.57 -8.34 -11.95
N ASP A 102 -8.92 -9.17 -12.92
CA ASP A 102 -8.94 -8.79 -14.34
C ASP A 102 -9.93 -7.65 -14.60
N GLN A 103 -11.09 -7.66 -13.95
CA GLN A 103 -12.04 -6.54 -14.03
C GLN A 103 -11.47 -5.27 -13.39
N ALA A 104 -10.80 -5.37 -12.22
CA ALA A 104 -10.17 -4.22 -11.59
C ALA A 104 -9.13 -3.56 -12.52
N VAL A 105 -8.25 -4.35 -13.14
CA VAL A 105 -7.26 -3.87 -14.11
C VAL A 105 -7.90 -3.30 -15.37
N ASN A 106 -9.00 -3.90 -15.86
CA ASN A 106 -9.70 -3.41 -17.04
C ASN A 106 -10.39 -2.06 -16.80
N GLU A 107 -10.99 -1.88 -15.62
CA GLU A 107 -11.65 -0.62 -15.26
C GLU A 107 -10.63 0.51 -15.03
N ASP A 108 -9.52 0.20 -14.33
CA ASP A 108 -8.43 1.16 -14.13
C ASP A 108 -7.06 0.48 -14.27
N PRO A 109 -6.41 0.58 -15.45
CA PRO A 109 -5.07 0.05 -15.66
C PRO A 109 -3.95 0.76 -14.86
N HIS A 110 -4.26 1.84 -14.16
CA HIS A 110 -3.33 2.59 -13.32
C HIS A 110 -3.55 2.36 -11.83
N ASN A 111 -4.46 1.45 -11.45
CA ASN A 111 -4.66 1.08 -10.06
C ASN A 111 -3.52 0.14 -9.57
N PRO A 112 -2.58 0.61 -8.71
CA PRO A 112 -1.48 -0.21 -8.24
C PRO A 112 -1.93 -1.37 -7.34
N GLU A 113 -3.04 -1.22 -6.60
CA GLU A 113 -3.61 -2.25 -5.73
C GLU A 113 -4.06 -3.48 -6.52
N ALA A 114 -4.65 -3.28 -7.70
CA ALA A 114 -5.05 -4.40 -8.57
C ALA A 114 -3.86 -5.27 -8.96
N TYR A 115 -2.68 -4.68 -9.19
CA TYR A 115 -1.46 -5.43 -9.49
C TYR A 115 -0.82 -6.07 -8.27
N GLN A 116 -1.00 -5.52 -7.06
CA GLN A 116 -0.61 -6.19 -5.81
C GLN A 116 -1.44 -7.45 -5.59
N LEU A 117 -2.75 -7.37 -5.78
CA LEU A 117 -3.64 -8.52 -5.69
C LEU A 117 -3.33 -9.57 -6.77
N LEU A 118 -2.95 -9.13 -7.99
CA LEU A 118 -2.49 -10.04 -9.04
C LEU A 118 -1.20 -10.75 -8.63
N ALA A 119 -0.26 -10.05 -7.97
CA ALA A 119 0.96 -10.67 -7.45
C ALA A 119 0.63 -11.70 -6.35
N SER A 120 -0.25 -11.37 -5.40
CA SER A 120 -0.72 -12.31 -4.36
C SER A 120 -1.40 -13.53 -4.96
N TYR A 121 -2.23 -13.34 -6.00
CA TYR A 121 -2.85 -14.45 -6.72
C TYR A 121 -1.80 -15.37 -7.35
N TRP A 122 -0.77 -14.82 -8.02
CA TRP A 122 0.27 -15.63 -8.63
C TRP A 122 1.16 -16.34 -7.60
N LEU A 123 1.41 -15.71 -6.44
CA LEU A 123 2.09 -16.36 -5.32
C LEU A 123 1.29 -17.56 -4.80
N SER A 124 -0.03 -17.44 -4.67
CA SER A 124 -0.89 -18.58 -4.29
C SER A 124 -0.86 -19.74 -5.31
N LYS A 125 -0.42 -19.49 -6.54
CA LYS A 125 -0.22 -20.46 -7.61
C LYS A 125 1.24 -20.92 -7.76
N ASP A 126 2.10 -20.53 -6.82
CA ASP A 126 3.55 -20.82 -6.88
C ASP A 126 4.22 -20.33 -8.18
N ASN A 127 3.68 -19.26 -8.77
CA ASN A 127 4.21 -18.62 -9.98
C ASN A 127 4.93 -17.31 -9.63
N LYS A 128 6.16 -17.44 -9.13
CA LYS A 128 6.99 -16.29 -8.71
C LYS A 128 7.30 -15.31 -9.85
N GLU A 129 7.44 -15.79 -11.09
CA GLU A 129 7.78 -14.93 -12.24
C GLU A 129 6.65 -13.93 -12.55
N GLU A 130 5.41 -14.41 -12.64
CA GLU A 130 4.25 -13.56 -12.89
C GLU A 130 3.93 -12.66 -11.67
N ALA A 131 4.14 -13.18 -10.46
CA ALA A 131 3.98 -12.38 -9.23
C ALA A 131 4.98 -11.21 -9.21
N MET A 132 6.26 -11.47 -9.50
CA MET A 132 7.29 -10.43 -9.57
C MET A 132 7.00 -9.40 -10.68
N SER A 133 6.54 -9.86 -11.85
CA SER A 133 6.15 -8.97 -12.95
C SER A 133 5.00 -8.04 -12.54
N SER A 134 3.98 -8.62 -11.89
CA SER A 134 2.82 -7.87 -11.38
C SER A 134 3.24 -6.86 -10.32
N MET A 135 4.10 -7.26 -9.36
CA MET A 135 4.58 -6.36 -8.31
C MET A 135 5.42 -5.20 -8.85
N LYS A 136 6.33 -5.47 -9.80
CA LYS A 136 7.09 -4.41 -10.48
C LYS A 136 6.18 -3.44 -11.21
N LYS A 137 5.08 -3.91 -11.81
CA LYS A 137 4.09 -3.04 -12.44
C LYS A 137 3.39 -2.18 -11.39
N SER A 138 2.98 -2.74 -10.26
CA SER A 138 2.43 -1.96 -9.15
C SER A 138 3.39 -0.86 -8.71
N LEU A 139 4.63 -1.21 -8.36
CA LEU A 139 5.66 -0.25 -7.93
C LEU A 139 5.83 0.91 -8.92
N SER A 140 5.89 0.60 -10.23
CA SER A 140 6.03 1.63 -11.28
C SER A 140 4.86 2.61 -11.35
N LEU A 141 3.69 2.29 -10.79
CA LEU A 141 2.52 3.14 -10.84
C LEU A 141 2.45 4.15 -9.68
N TRP A 142 3.07 3.86 -8.55
CA TRP A 142 2.96 4.74 -7.38
C TRP A 142 4.30 5.30 -6.87
N GLN A 143 5.42 4.59 -6.99
CA GLN A 143 6.73 5.11 -6.53
C GLN A 143 7.23 6.32 -7.32
N HIS A 144 6.89 6.44 -8.63
CA HIS A 144 7.27 7.62 -9.43
C HIS A 144 6.44 8.87 -9.08
N MET A 145 5.30 8.71 -8.44
CA MET A 145 4.47 9.85 -8.03
C MET A 145 4.95 10.48 -6.71
N GLU A 146 5.74 9.74 -5.92
CA GLU A 146 6.34 10.25 -4.67
C GLU A 146 7.68 10.98 -4.91
N GLY A 147 8.37 10.68 -6.02
CA GLY A 147 9.69 11.25 -6.37
C GLY A 147 9.69 12.54 -7.20
N ASP A 148 8.59 12.89 -7.87
CA ASP A 148 8.52 14.08 -8.74
C ASP A 148 8.19 15.40 -7.99
N GLY A 149 8.32 15.42 -6.66
CA GLY A 149 8.20 16.64 -5.84
C GLY A 149 9.36 17.64 -5.98
N GLU A 150 10.47 17.27 -6.63
CA GLU A 150 11.67 18.11 -6.76
C GLU A 150 11.87 18.75 -8.15
N GLY A 151 10.87 19.06 -8.89
CA GLY A 151 11.12 19.68 -10.20
C GLY A 151 9.95 20.35 -10.91
N GLY A 152 9.40 21.41 -10.36
CA GLY A 152 8.46 22.19 -11.16
C GLY A 152 7.61 23.17 -10.36
N GLY A 153 8.11 24.38 -10.20
CA GLY A 153 7.47 25.47 -9.44
C GLY A 153 5.99 25.70 -9.78
N ALA A 154 5.15 25.38 -8.82
CA ALA A 154 3.85 26.03 -8.64
C ALA A 154 3.67 26.22 -7.14
N LYS A 155 4.00 27.43 -6.68
CA LYS A 155 3.63 27.92 -5.37
C LYS A 155 2.11 28.10 -5.33
N ASP A 156 1.55 27.79 -4.18
CA ASP A 156 0.18 27.99 -3.72
C ASP A 156 -0.76 26.80 -3.92
N ASN A 157 -0.67 25.84 -3.00
CA ASN A 157 -1.75 25.39 -2.10
C ASN A 157 -1.20 24.23 -1.29
N ASP A 158 -1.22 24.34 0.04
CA ASP A 158 -0.94 23.28 1.03
C ASP A 158 -1.99 22.12 0.94
N ILE A 159 -2.11 21.51 -0.23
CA ILE A 159 -2.82 20.24 -0.37
C ILE A 159 -1.72 19.19 -0.46
N VAL A 160 -1.37 18.59 0.67
CA VAL A 160 -0.59 17.35 0.71
C VAL A 160 -1.38 16.36 -0.14
N ALA A 161 -0.85 15.99 -1.31
CA ALA A 161 -1.48 15.00 -2.16
C ALA A 161 -1.62 13.70 -1.35
N GLU A 162 -2.83 13.17 -1.22
CA GLU A 162 -3.03 11.88 -0.56
C GLU A 162 -2.17 10.82 -1.27
N PRO A 163 -1.46 9.97 -0.52
CA PRO A 163 -0.65 8.91 -1.12
C PRO A 163 -1.53 8.02 -2.01
N VAL A 164 -1.02 7.63 -3.17
CA VAL A 164 -1.73 6.81 -4.16
C VAL A 164 -2.20 5.48 -3.56
N LEU A 165 -1.42 4.93 -2.60
CA LEU A 165 -1.74 3.74 -1.82
C LEU A 165 -1.92 4.09 -0.34
N SER A 166 -2.91 3.49 0.29
CA SER A 166 -3.09 3.58 1.74
C SER A 166 -1.89 3.00 2.49
N TYR A 167 -1.71 3.42 3.74
CA TYR A 167 -0.68 2.88 4.64
C TYR A 167 -0.73 1.34 4.71
N GLU A 168 -1.91 0.77 4.88
CA GLU A 168 -2.14 -0.67 4.94
C GLU A 168 -1.77 -1.38 3.62
N ASN A 169 -2.09 -0.80 2.47
CA ASN A 169 -1.75 -1.38 1.18
C ASN A 169 -0.23 -1.35 0.92
N ARG A 170 0.49 -0.35 1.44
CA ARG A 170 1.96 -0.31 1.40
C ARG A 170 2.58 -1.37 2.31
N ILE A 171 2.02 -1.63 3.50
CA ILE A 171 2.41 -2.79 4.33
C ILE A 171 2.18 -4.09 3.57
N GLY A 172 1.03 -4.23 2.90
CA GLY A 172 0.74 -5.38 2.05
C GLY A 172 1.76 -5.57 0.92
N ALA A 173 2.13 -4.46 0.26
CA ALA A 173 3.18 -4.47 -0.77
C ALA A 173 4.51 -4.96 -0.23
N ALA A 174 4.95 -4.46 0.93
CA ALA A 174 6.20 -4.87 1.55
C ALA A 174 6.20 -6.37 1.89
N LYS A 175 5.08 -6.93 2.36
CA LYS A 175 4.94 -8.38 2.61
C LYS A 175 5.09 -9.22 1.33
N ILE A 176 4.43 -8.80 0.25
CA ILE A 176 4.53 -9.48 -1.06
C ILE A 176 5.98 -9.44 -1.56
N LEU A 177 6.65 -8.30 -1.42
CA LEU A 177 8.05 -8.14 -1.82
C LEU A 177 8.99 -9.04 -1.01
N MET A 178 8.76 -9.18 0.30
CA MET A 178 9.51 -10.11 1.15
C MET A 178 9.34 -11.56 0.68
N GLU A 179 8.13 -11.98 0.34
CA GLU A 179 7.86 -13.32 -0.18
C GLU A 179 8.51 -13.58 -1.55
N LEU A 180 8.66 -12.51 -2.34
CA LEU A 180 9.36 -12.53 -3.62
C LEU A 180 10.89 -12.38 -3.49
N GLU A 181 11.42 -12.24 -2.27
CA GLU A 181 12.84 -12.01 -1.99
C GLU A 181 13.38 -10.69 -2.62
N MET A 182 12.46 -9.72 -2.83
CA MET A 182 12.78 -8.36 -3.31
C MET A 182 13.04 -7.45 -2.10
N TRP A 183 14.17 -7.71 -1.44
CA TRP A 183 14.48 -7.15 -0.12
C TRP A 183 14.67 -5.64 -0.14
N ASP A 184 15.34 -5.10 -1.16
CA ASP A 184 15.68 -3.68 -1.25
C ASP A 184 14.41 -2.84 -1.45
N GLU A 185 13.50 -3.28 -2.31
CA GLU A 185 12.22 -2.60 -2.54
C GLU A 185 11.32 -2.69 -1.30
N SER A 186 11.33 -3.83 -0.60
CA SER A 186 10.58 -3.98 0.65
C SER A 186 11.10 -3.04 1.74
N GLU A 187 12.42 -2.99 1.94
CA GLU A 187 13.07 -2.13 2.90
C GLU A 187 12.77 -0.66 2.64
N ASN A 188 12.89 -0.22 1.40
CA ASN A 188 12.58 1.16 1.02
C ASN A 188 11.14 1.56 1.40
N ILE A 189 10.15 0.70 1.12
CA ILE A 189 8.76 0.96 1.50
C ILE A 189 8.61 1.03 3.03
N LEU A 190 9.23 0.10 3.75
CA LEU A 190 9.14 0.05 5.21
C LEU A 190 9.76 1.28 5.86
N HIS A 191 10.85 1.83 5.29
CA HIS A 191 11.42 3.09 5.76
C HIS A 191 10.46 4.28 5.57
N THR A 192 9.84 4.43 4.41
CA THR A 192 8.83 5.51 4.21
C THR A 192 7.65 5.38 5.17
N LEU A 193 7.24 4.14 5.53
CA LEU A 193 6.19 3.92 6.52
C LEU A 193 6.59 4.33 7.93
N ILE A 194 7.87 4.14 8.33
CA ILE A 194 8.39 4.63 9.62
C ILE A 194 8.47 6.15 9.66
N GLU A 195 8.86 6.79 8.57
CA GLU A 195 8.88 8.26 8.48
C GLU A 195 7.48 8.87 8.66
N GLU A 196 6.44 8.18 8.22
CA GLU A 196 5.05 8.59 8.37
C GLU A 196 4.50 8.28 9.78
N ASP A 197 4.77 7.07 10.32
CA ASP A 197 4.33 6.63 11.64
C ASP A 197 5.33 5.62 12.23
N ASP A 198 6.12 6.03 13.20
CA ASP A 198 7.13 5.21 13.88
C ASP A 198 6.59 4.42 15.08
N GLU A 199 5.29 4.55 15.40
CA GLU A 199 4.64 3.82 16.48
C GLU A 199 4.01 2.47 16.04
N VAL A 200 4.23 2.02 14.81
CA VAL A 200 3.70 0.76 14.26
C VAL A 200 4.67 -0.40 14.47
N VAL A 201 4.39 -1.25 15.46
CA VAL A 201 5.22 -2.44 15.81
C VAL A 201 5.50 -3.32 14.61
N GLN A 202 4.49 -3.54 13.75
CA GLN A 202 4.59 -4.42 12.59
C GLN A 202 5.66 -3.97 11.60
N VAL A 203 5.82 -2.66 11.37
CA VAL A 203 6.79 -2.12 10.42
C VAL A 203 8.22 -2.35 10.92
N TRP A 204 8.50 -2.05 12.18
CA TRP A 204 9.79 -2.35 12.81
C TRP A 204 10.13 -3.84 12.79
N TYR A 205 9.15 -4.69 13.09
CA TYR A 205 9.32 -6.14 13.03
C TYR A 205 9.64 -6.62 11.60
N MET A 206 8.95 -6.10 10.59
CA MET A 206 9.19 -6.46 9.19
C MET A 206 10.58 -6.02 8.71
N LEU A 207 11.06 -4.82 9.09
CA LEU A 207 12.44 -4.41 8.82
C LEU A 207 13.45 -5.37 9.45
N GLY A 208 13.24 -5.74 10.72
CA GLY A 208 14.08 -6.73 11.37
C GLY A 208 14.10 -8.07 10.65
N LEU A 209 12.94 -8.51 10.16
CA LEU A 209 12.79 -9.75 9.41
C LEU A 209 13.47 -9.69 8.03
N VAL A 210 13.36 -8.58 7.30
CA VAL A 210 14.06 -8.36 6.02
C VAL A 210 15.57 -8.51 6.20
N GLN A 211 16.14 -7.86 7.22
CA GLN A 211 17.57 -7.95 7.48
C GLN A 211 18.01 -9.35 7.93
N PHE A 212 17.15 -10.02 8.71
CA PHE A 212 17.40 -11.39 9.15
C PHE A 212 17.43 -12.37 7.96
N GLU A 213 16.46 -12.29 7.05
CA GLU A 213 16.32 -13.18 5.88
C GLU A 213 17.42 -12.96 4.83
N ARG A 214 17.97 -11.75 4.70
CA ARG A 214 19.17 -11.49 3.87
C ARG A 214 20.37 -12.32 4.30
N GLY A 215 20.49 -12.63 5.59
CA GLY A 215 21.40 -13.62 6.14
C GLY A 215 22.88 -13.26 6.13
N SER A 216 23.29 -12.07 5.67
CA SER A 216 24.70 -11.63 5.70
C SER A 216 25.12 -11.18 7.10
N ASP A 217 26.42 -11.24 7.40
CA ASP A 217 26.92 -10.78 8.70
C ASP A 217 26.70 -9.27 8.89
N GLU A 218 26.69 -8.48 7.82
CA GLU A 218 26.42 -7.05 7.82
C GLU A 218 24.98 -6.70 8.16
N CYS A 219 24.04 -7.61 7.89
CA CYS A 219 22.62 -7.44 8.20
C CYS A 219 22.27 -7.78 9.65
N LYS A 220 23.15 -8.45 10.41
CA LYS A 220 22.87 -8.84 11.79
C LYS A 220 22.70 -7.66 12.76
N PRO A 221 23.54 -6.61 12.74
CA PRO A 221 23.35 -5.43 13.59
C PRO A 221 22.04 -4.71 13.33
N PRO A 222 21.68 -4.33 12.07
CA PRO A 222 20.38 -3.70 11.81
C PRO A 222 19.21 -4.63 12.15
N ALA A 223 19.28 -5.94 11.90
CA ALA A 223 18.24 -6.87 12.29
C ALA A 223 17.97 -6.83 13.79
N ARG A 224 19.02 -6.88 14.63
CA ARG A 224 18.89 -6.75 16.09
C ARG A 224 18.28 -5.43 16.50
N TYR A 225 18.75 -4.33 15.92
CA TYR A 225 18.24 -3.00 16.21
C TYR A 225 16.74 -2.90 15.94
N TYR A 226 16.27 -3.27 14.74
CA TYR A 226 14.86 -3.19 14.36
C TYR A 226 13.98 -4.11 15.21
N LEU A 227 14.45 -5.34 15.50
CA LEU A 227 13.71 -6.27 16.36
C LEU A 227 13.62 -5.80 17.82
N HIS A 228 14.69 -5.18 18.37
CA HIS A 228 14.64 -4.56 19.69
C HIS A 228 13.71 -3.35 19.74
N LYS A 229 13.67 -2.55 18.69
CA LYS A 229 12.70 -1.46 18.54
C LYS A 229 11.27 -1.98 18.53
N ALA A 230 10.98 -3.00 17.70
CA ALA A 230 9.67 -3.65 17.65
C ALA A 230 9.25 -4.18 19.01
N LYS A 231 10.14 -4.89 19.70
CA LYS A 231 9.89 -5.43 21.06
C LYS A 231 9.60 -4.34 22.09
N LYS A 232 10.44 -3.28 22.08
CA LYS A 232 10.25 -2.14 22.99
C LYS A 232 8.91 -1.46 22.79
N LEU A 233 8.54 -1.25 21.54
CA LEU A 233 7.28 -0.61 21.15
C LEU A 233 6.08 -1.51 21.50
N TYR A 234 6.18 -2.83 21.22
CA TYR A 234 5.18 -3.82 21.62
C TYR A 234 4.85 -3.74 23.10
N CYS A 235 5.89 -3.69 23.97
CA CYS A 235 5.71 -3.58 25.41
C CYS A 235 5.11 -2.21 25.81
N ALA A 236 5.52 -1.12 25.16
CA ALA A 236 5.05 0.23 25.46
C ALA A 236 3.55 0.41 25.11
N LEU A 237 3.12 -0.13 23.98
CA LEU A 237 1.73 -0.07 23.52
C LEU A 237 0.82 -1.15 24.14
N SER A 238 1.39 -2.07 24.93
CA SER A 238 0.65 -3.21 25.51
C SER A 238 -0.12 -4.00 24.45
N CYS A 239 0.55 -4.31 23.34
CA CYS A 239 -0.05 -5.12 22.28
C CYS A 239 -0.41 -6.52 22.80
N ASP A 240 -1.42 -7.13 22.21
CA ASP A 240 -1.98 -8.44 22.60
C ASP A 240 -1.61 -9.59 21.65
N ASP A 241 -0.88 -9.31 20.56
CA ASP A 241 -0.39 -10.34 19.63
C ASP A 241 0.85 -11.05 20.17
N GLU A 242 0.61 -12.05 21.03
CA GLU A 242 1.69 -12.85 21.64
C GLU A 242 2.56 -13.57 20.60
N GLN A 243 2.03 -13.90 19.42
CA GLN A 243 2.77 -14.65 18.39
C GLN A 243 3.90 -13.80 17.80
N VAL A 244 3.63 -12.52 17.56
CA VAL A 244 4.66 -11.58 17.10
C VAL A 244 5.78 -11.44 18.12
N LEU A 245 5.44 -11.30 19.41
CA LEU A 245 6.46 -11.18 20.46
C LEU A 245 7.33 -12.44 20.57
N VAL A 246 6.71 -13.61 20.54
CA VAL A 246 7.45 -14.89 20.58
C VAL A 246 8.41 -15.00 19.40
N HIS A 247 7.95 -14.66 18.20
CA HIS A 247 8.79 -14.74 17.01
C HIS A 247 9.94 -13.71 17.03
N ILE A 248 9.70 -12.50 17.53
CA ILE A 248 10.78 -11.52 17.74
C ILE A 248 11.85 -12.11 18.67
N ASP A 249 11.44 -12.76 19.77
CA ASP A 249 12.40 -13.35 20.73
C ASP A 249 13.16 -14.54 20.16
N GLU A 250 12.55 -15.34 19.30
CA GLU A 250 13.21 -16.43 18.57
C GLU A 250 14.26 -15.88 17.59
N LEU A 251 13.92 -14.84 16.83
CA LEU A 251 14.84 -14.18 15.90
C LEU A 251 16.04 -13.55 16.62
N LEU A 252 15.80 -12.80 17.70
CA LEU A 252 16.86 -12.22 18.52
C LEU A 252 17.77 -13.29 19.14
N SER A 253 17.19 -14.41 19.59
CA SER A 253 17.95 -15.53 20.14
C SER A 253 18.85 -16.19 19.09
N SER A 254 18.39 -16.31 17.84
CA SER A 254 19.17 -16.87 16.72
C SER A 254 20.27 -15.94 16.21
N LEU A 255 20.06 -14.63 16.28
CA LEU A 255 21.07 -13.62 15.95
C LEU A 255 22.23 -13.57 16.97
N GLY A 256 21.99 -14.07 18.20
CA GLY A 256 22.95 -14.04 19.29
C GLY A 256 23.14 -12.65 19.92
N LEU A 257 23.96 -12.60 20.95
CA LEU A 257 24.32 -11.34 21.61
C LEU A 257 25.42 -10.63 20.79
N GLY A 258 25.04 -9.54 20.15
CA GLY A 258 25.98 -8.64 19.50
C GLY A 258 26.33 -7.50 20.47
N GLU A 259 27.29 -7.72 21.36
CA GLU A 259 27.74 -6.65 22.26
C GLU A 259 28.44 -5.54 21.45
N GLY A 260 27.81 -4.37 21.38
CA GLY A 260 28.33 -3.17 20.71
C GLY A 260 27.97 -3.00 19.23
N ASP A 261 27.64 -4.07 18.52
CA ASP A 261 27.40 -4.02 17.06
C ASP A 261 26.23 -3.08 16.66
N GLU A 262 25.22 -2.95 17.50
CA GLU A 262 24.07 -2.07 17.24
C GLU A 262 24.42 -0.59 17.40
N GLU A 263 25.22 -0.26 18.43
CA GLU A 263 25.68 1.11 18.68
C GLU A 263 26.65 1.54 17.57
N ASP A 264 27.56 0.65 17.14
CA ASP A 264 28.51 0.90 16.05
C ASP A 264 27.79 1.05 14.69
N TRP A 265 26.71 0.29 14.48
CA TRP A 265 25.88 0.41 13.27
C TRP A 265 25.11 1.74 13.24
N LEU A 266 24.46 2.13 14.34
CA LEU A 266 23.76 3.42 14.46
C LEU A 266 24.72 4.61 14.30
N GLU A 267 25.95 4.51 14.82
CA GLU A 267 26.93 5.57 14.65
C GLU A 267 27.39 5.71 13.20
N ARG A 268 27.50 4.60 12.46
CA ARG A 268 27.80 4.61 11.01
C ARG A 268 26.68 5.24 10.21
N GLN A 269 25.43 4.84 10.44
CA GLN A 269 24.28 5.40 9.76
C GLN A 269 24.19 6.93 9.95
N ARG A 270 24.35 7.40 11.18
CA ARG A 270 24.35 8.84 11.45
C ARG A 270 25.48 9.59 10.74
N LYS A 271 26.65 8.98 10.58
CA LYS A 271 27.74 9.61 9.83
C LYS A 271 27.48 9.65 8.33
N GLU A 272 26.89 8.60 7.78
CA GLU A 272 26.49 8.52 6.36
C GLU A 272 25.44 9.60 6.06
N GLU A 273 24.43 9.76 6.93
CA GLU A 273 23.40 10.80 6.80
C GLU A 273 23.98 12.23 6.92
N GLU A 274 24.97 12.45 7.80
CA GLU A 274 25.65 13.74 7.94
C GLU A 274 26.52 14.05 6.70
N GLU A 275 27.17 13.05 6.10
CA GLU A 275 27.98 13.19 4.88
C GLU A 275 27.10 13.47 3.64
N GLU A 276 25.95 12.80 3.48
CA GLU A 276 25.02 13.05 2.39
C GLU A 276 24.39 14.46 2.46
N GLN A 277 24.13 14.98 3.65
CA GLN A 277 23.63 16.35 3.83
C GLN A 277 24.70 17.40 3.49
N ASP A 278 25.98 17.14 3.79
CA ASP A 278 27.06 18.07 3.53
C ASP A 278 27.39 18.13 2.01
N GLU A 279 27.28 17.01 1.29
CA GLU A 279 27.43 16.97 -0.17
C GLU A 279 26.28 17.70 -0.89
N GLY A 280 25.05 17.63 -0.36
CA GLY A 280 23.90 18.34 -0.91
C GLY A 280 23.99 19.88 -0.77
N ASP A 281 24.62 20.38 0.27
CA ASP A 281 24.82 21.82 0.49
C ASP A 281 25.98 22.41 -0.38
N GLU A 282 27.01 21.61 -0.73
CA GLU A 282 28.10 22.07 -1.61
C GLU A 282 27.65 22.28 -3.07
N ASP A 283 26.67 21.50 -3.55
CA ASP A 283 26.14 21.64 -4.91
C ASP A 283 25.30 22.92 -5.07
N ILE A 284 24.63 23.40 -4.04
CA ILE A 284 23.80 24.62 -4.07
C ILE A 284 24.69 25.88 -4.10
N ASP A 285 25.82 25.90 -3.41
CA ASP A 285 26.74 27.06 -3.41
C ASP A 285 27.54 27.18 -4.72
N SER A 286 27.72 26.11 -5.49
CA SER A 286 28.45 26.14 -6.77
C SER A 286 27.64 26.75 -7.92
N GLU A 287 26.31 26.69 -7.89
CA GLU A 287 25.45 27.32 -8.91
C GLU A 287 25.23 28.83 -8.67
N ALA A 288 25.33 29.30 -7.44
CA ALA A 288 25.14 30.72 -7.10
C ALA A 288 26.32 31.62 -7.48
N SER A 289 27.49 31.07 -7.78
CA SER A 289 28.70 31.86 -8.08
C SER A 289 28.96 32.09 -9.58
N SER A 290 28.14 31.56 -10.49
CA SER A 290 28.36 31.70 -11.97
C SER A 290 27.61 32.86 -12.65
N ASP A 291 26.74 33.59 -11.96
CA ASP A 291 25.91 34.66 -12.53
C ASP A 291 26.44 36.11 -12.35
N GLU A 292 27.62 36.32 -11.72
CA GLU A 292 28.15 37.67 -11.47
C GLU A 292 29.25 38.15 -12.44
N GLU A 293 29.59 37.45 -13.51
CA GLU A 293 30.61 37.93 -14.50
C GLU A 293 30.10 38.09 -15.93
N MET A 294 29.05 38.89 -16.16
CA MET A 294 28.78 39.46 -17.52
C MET A 294 28.02 40.78 -17.46
N GLU A 295 28.61 41.84 -16.89
CA GLU A 295 28.31 43.23 -17.26
C GLU A 295 29.58 44.04 -17.22
N HIS A 296 30.24 44.11 -18.43
CA HIS A 296 30.97 45.30 -18.87
C HIS A 296 31.08 45.32 -20.40
#